data_492ff3cc0fe7fd9dcfad790510fa8c88
#
_entry.id   492ff3cc0fe7fd9dcfad790510fa8c88
#
_cell.length_a   1.000
_cell.length_b   1.000
_cell.length_c   1.000
_cell.angle_alpha   90.00
_cell.angle_beta   90.00
_cell.angle_gamma   90.00
#
_symmetry.space_group_name_H-M   'P 1'
#
loop_
_entity.id
_entity.type
_entity.pdbx_description
1 polymer ?
#
loop_
_entity_poly.entity_id
_entity_poly.type
_entity_poly.pdbx_seq_one_letter_code
_entity_poly.pdbx_strand_id
1 'polypeptide(L)'
;MRTLIFPRTLVLLGLAALLSACAGKAPNLPSPDQLAHLPRQVLIDVPFHAQDDFQCGPAALAMIFNHHLIPTEPKDLTDRVYIPGREGSLQIEMVAAAREQDLLAYPLKGNIESLLTELAAGNPVLVMQNLRFDWYPQWHYAVAIGYDLNRDVLILHSGLDQAKSQSLTVFTHTWNRADRWARAMIRPTQLPATAEPLAYLKAAADLEQTGRLEAAEQAYRTALMKWPDEPTARFGLGNVLWAKGKREEAVGEFRTLTEEHPEFGPGWNNYREGTSLLGL
;
A
#
# COMPACT_ATOMS: atom_id res chain seq x y z
N MET A 1 30.81 -54.34 -29.50
CA MET A 1 30.12 -53.47 -28.54
C MET A 1 31.16 -52.59 -27.87
N ARG A 2 31.18 -51.27 -28.22
CA ARG A 2 32.09 -50.30 -27.58
C ARG A 2 31.27 -49.64 -26.43
N THR A 3 31.61 -49.97 -25.22
CA THR A 3 31.09 -49.30 -24.00
C THR A 3 31.68 -47.91 -23.93
N LEU A 4 30.80 -46.88 -24.12
CA LEU A 4 31.12 -45.47 -23.87
C LEU A 4 31.27 -45.26 -22.34
N ILE A 5 32.52 -45.22 -21.89
CA ILE A 5 32.83 -44.82 -20.50
C ILE A 5 32.77 -43.28 -20.49
N PHE A 6 31.62 -42.73 -20.06
CA PHE A 6 31.55 -41.33 -19.74
C PHE A 6 32.45 -40.99 -18.54
N PRO A 7 33.41 -40.09 -18.64
CA PRO A 7 34.29 -39.78 -17.53
C PRO A 7 33.46 -39.18 -16.38
N ARG A 8 33.53 -39.81 -15.21
CA ARG A 8 32.88 -39.37 -13.94
C ARG A 8 33.09 -37.87 -13.66
N THR A 9 34.19 -37.29 -14.14
CA THR A 9 34.52 -35.85 -14.03
C THR A 9 33.52 -34.94 -14.80
N LEU A 10 33.02 -35.35 -15.97
CA LEU A 10 32.01 -34.59 -16.73
C LEU A 10 30.64 -34.60 -16.03
N VAL A 11 30.28 -35.71 -15.38
CA VAL A 11 29.02 -35.80 -14.62
C VAL A 11 29.09 -34.93 -13.36
N LEU A 12 30.22 -34.90 -12.67
CA LEU A 12 30.42 -34.03 -11.48
C LEU A 12 30.46 -32.54 -11.84
N LEU A 13 31.07 -32.17 -12.96
CA LEU A 13 31.06 -30.79 -13.47
C LEU A 13 29.66 -30.36 -13.90
N GLY A 14 28.87 -31.22 -14.53
CA GLY A 14 27.49 -30.97 -14.88
C GLY A 14 26.60 -30.81 -13.65
N LEU A 15 26.80 -31.59 -12.62
CA LEU A 15 26.06 -31.50 -11.35
C LEU A 15 26.43 -30.21 -10.58
N ALA A 16 27.70 -29.80 -10.57
CA ALA A 16 28.15 -28.54 -9.97
C ALA A 16 27.62 -27.31 -10.72
N ALA A 17 27.53 -27.37 -12.05
CA ALA A 17 26.94 -26.30 -12.86
C ALA A 17 25.42 -26.17 -12.65
N LEU A 18 24.71 -27.28 -12.42
CA LEU A 18 23.28 -27.28 -12.10
C LEU A 18 22.99 -26.72 -10.69
N LEU A 19 23.91 -26.96 -9.73
CA LEU A 19 23.79 -26.42 -8.38
C LEU A 19 24.07 -24.92 -8.31
N SER A 20 24.95 -24.39 -9.17
CA SER A 20 25.21 -22.94 -9.25
C SER A 20 24.12 -22.16 -9.99
N ALA A 21 23.34 -22.81 -10.85
CA ALA A 21 22.20 -22.17 -11.53
C ALA A 21 21.01 -21.87 -10.60
N CYS A 22 20.95 -22.51 -9.42
CA CYS A 22 19.90 -22.28 -8.42
C CYS A 22 20.24 -21.17 -7.40
N ALA A 23 21.43 -20.56 -7.46
CA ALA A 23 21.78 -19.41 -6.64
C ALA A 23 21.06 -18.17 -7.18
N GLY A 24 19.78 -18.00 -6.83
CA GLY A 24 19.01 -16.79 -7.13
C GLY A 24 19.77 -15.56 -6.63
N LYS A 25 19.77 -14.48 -7.43
CA LYS A 25 20.40 -13.20 -7.07
C LYS A 25 19.89 -12.77 -5.68
N ALA A 26 20.78 -12.52 -4.73
CA ALA A 26 20.41 -12.01 -3.42
C ALA A 26 19.55 -10.75 -3.58
N PRO A 27 18.47 -10.57 -2.78
CA PRO A 27 17.66 -9.37 -2.87
C PRO A 27 18.51 -8.16 -2.46
N ASN A 28 18.29 -7.05 -3.16
CA ASN A 28 18.96 -5.80 -2.85
C ASN A 28 18.32 -5.21 -1.57
N LEU A 29 18.88 -5.53 -0.41
CA LEU A 29 18.47 -4.95 0.87
C LEU A 29 19.20 -3.62 1.09
N PRO A 30 18.58 -2.63 1.75
CA PRO A 30 19.26 -1.39 2.12
C PRO A 30 20.41 -1.68 3.09
N SER A 31 21.48 -0.90 2.95
CA SER A 31 22.61 -1.00 3.88
C SER A 31 22.23 -0.51 5.28
N PRO A 32 22.95 -0.91 6.35
CA PRO A 32 22.71 -0.39 7.69
C PRO A 32 22.75 1.14 7.79
N ASP A 33 23.60 1.80 7.00
CA ASP A 33 23.72 3.26 6.97
C ASP A 33 22.46 3.92 6.38
N GLN A 34 21.84 3.33 5.38
CA GLN A 34 20.57 3.82 4.81
C GLN A 34 19.42 3.72 5.80
N LEU A 35 19.48 2.78 6.75
CA LEU A 35 18.48 2.58 7.79
C LEU A 35 18.87 3.20 9.14
N ALA A 36 19.99 3.90 9.22
CA ALA A 36 20.50 4.47 10.49
C ALA A 36 19.57 5.51 11.13
N HIS A 37 18.70 6.14 10.32
CA HIS A 37 17.72 7.12 10.78
C HIS A 37 16.47 6.48 11.41
N LEU A 38 16.29 5.16 11.28
CA LEU A 38 15.14 4.44 11.82
C LEU A 38 15.44 3.86 13.22
N PRO A 39 14.42 3.72 14.09
CA PRO A 39 14.53 2.93 15.31
C PRO A 39 15.02 1.51 15.01
N ARG A 40 15.83 0.94 15.93
CA ARG A 40 16.34 -0.43 15.73
C ARG A 40 15.27 -1.51 15.83
N GLN A 41 14.20 -1.24 16.56
CA GLN A 41 13.07 -2.15 16.78
C GLN A 41 11.78 -1.36 16.81
N VAL A 42 10.77 -1.89 16.17
CA VAL A 42 9.39 -1.36 16.15
C VAL A 42 8.42 -2.54 16.23
N LEU A 43 7.40 -2.39 17.04
CA LEU A 43 6.25 -3.28 17.10
C LEU A 43 5.00 -2.45 17.32
N ILE A 44 4.05 -2.52 16.39
CA ILE A 44 2.76 -1.83 16.44
C ILE A 44 1.75 -2.81 17.05
N ASP A 45 0.95 -2.32 17.97
CA ASP A 45 -0.18 -3.08 18.50
C ASP A 45 -1.31 -3.09 17.48
N VAL A 46 -1.45 -4.23 16.81
CA VAL A 46 -2.49 -4.50 15.81
C VAL A 46 -3.28 -5.71 16.27
N PRO A 47 -4.62 -5.62 16.42
CA PRO A 47 -5.46 -6.76 16.77
C PRO A 47 -5.25 -7.91 15.78
N PHE A 48 -5.06 -9.12 16.29
CA PHE A 48 -4.82 -10.30 15.47
C PHE A 48 -6.10 -11.09 15.22
N HIS A 49 -6.33 -11.44 13.96
CA HIS A 49 -7.33 -12.42 13.53
C HIS A 49 -6.63 -13.58 12.85
N ALA A 50 -6.74 -14.79 13.44
CA ALA A 50 -6.28 -16.01 12.80
C ALA A 50 -7.05 -16.22 11.48
N GLN A 51 -6.35 -16.70 10.46
CA GLN A 51 -6.92 -16.89 9.12
C GLN A 51 -7.39 -18.33 8.96
N ASP A 52 -8.63 -18.51 8.55
CA ASP A 52 -9.10 -19.77 7.99
C ASP A 52 -8.54 -19.97 6.58
N ASP A 53 -8.69 -21.17 6.02
CA ASP A 53 -8.24 -21.48 4.67
C ASP A 53 -8.80 -20.48 3.65
N PHE A 54 -7.91 -19.93 2.80
CA PHE A 54 -8.22 -18.94 1.75
C PHE A 54 -8.77 -17.59 2.22
N GLN A 55 -8.84 -17.32 3.54
CA GLN A 55 -9.39 -16.11 4.14
C GLN A 55 -8.32 -15.04 4.48
N CYS A 56 -7.14 -15.10 3.87
CA CYS A 56 -6.04 -14.16 4.17
C CYS A 56 -6.41 -12.69 3.90
N GLY A 57 -7.20 -12.40 2.85
CA GLY A 57 -7.66 -11.05 2.52
C GLY A 57 -8.58 -10.47 3.59
N PRO A 58 -9.74 -11.10 3.87
CA PRO A 58 -10.67 -10.64 4.91
C PRO A 58 -10.01 -10.45 6.28
N ALA A 59 -9.20 -11.43 6.73
CA ALA A 59 -8.53 -11.34 8.02
C ALA A 59 -7.51 -10.20 8.07
N ALA A 60 -6.69 -10.02 7.03
CA ALA A 60 -5.72 -8.94 6.97
C ALA A 60 -6.38 -7.55 6.98
N LEU A 61 -7.50 -7.36 6.27
CA LEU A 61 -8.26 -6.11 6.32
C LEU A 61 -8.92 -5.88 7.69
N ALA A 62 -9.50 -6.90 8.31
CA ALA A 62 -10.09 -6.78 9.65
C ALA A 62 -9.05 -6.31 10.68
N MET A 63 -7.81 -6.85 10.61
CA MET A 63 -6.70 -6.40 11.46
C MET A 63 -6.39 -4.91 11.25
N ILE A 64 -6.29 -4.46 10.00
CA ILE A 64 -6.06 -3.03 9.67
C ILE A 64 -7.22 -2.16 10.15
N PHE A 65 -8.47 -2.55 9.91
CA PHE A 65 -9.64 -1.76 10.30
C PHE A 65 -9.74 -1.64 11.82
N ASN A 66 -9.51 -2.73 12.54
CA ASN A 66 -9.51 -2.72 14.01
C ASN A 66 -8.35 -1.87 14.57
N HIS A 67 -7.19 -1.83 13.93
CA HIS A 67 -6.12 -0.88 14.29
C HIS A 67 -6.60 0.58 14.17
N HIS A 68 -7.44 0.88 13.18
CA HIS A 68 -8.08 2.19 13.03
C HIS A 68 -9.33 2.38 13.90
N LEU A 69 -9.61 1.50 14.85
CA LEU A 69 -10.80 1.54 15.70
C LEU A 69 -12.12 1.45 14.90
N ILE A 70 -12.09 0.73 13.78
CA ILE A 70 -13.25 0.37 12.97
C ILE A 70 -13.55 -1.10 13.28
N PRO A 71 -14.52 -1.40 14.19
CA PRO A 71 -14.80 -2.76 14.61
C PRO A 71 -15.23 -3.63 13.41
N THR A 72 -14.47 -4.67 13.11
CA THR A 72 -14.70 -5.50 11.93
C THR A 72 -14.23 -6.92 12.21
N GLU A 73 -15.06 -7.90 11.91
CA GLU A 73 -14.69 -9.31 11.91
C GLU A 73 -14.35 -9.77 10.48
N PRO A 74 -13.45 -10.74 10.29
CA PRO A 74 -13.13 -11.26 8.95
C PRO A 74 -14.34 -11.69 8.14
N LYS A 75 -15.33 -12.31 8.79
CA LYS A 75 -16.59 -12.75 8.15
C LYS A 75 -17.38 -11.61 7.52
N ASP A 76 -17.31 -10.38 8.07
CA ASP A 76 -18.04 -9.21 7.57
C ASP A 76 -17.47 -8.71 6.23
N LEU A 77 -16.23 -9.12 5.92
CA LEU A 77 -15.51 -8.76 4.71
C LEU A 77 -15.50 -9.86 3.65
N THR A 78 -15.87 -11.10 4.02
CA THR A 78 -15.77 -12.25 3.10
C THR A 78 -16.53 -12.01 1.79
N ASP A 79 -17.79 -11.60 1.87
CA ASP A 79 -18.62 -11.35 0.67
C ASP A 79 -18.15 -10.15 -0.17
N ARG A 80 -17.28 -9.30 0.39
CA ARG A 80 -16.77 -8.09 -0.26
C ARG A 80 -15.46 -8.30 -0.99
N VAL A 81 -14.57 -9.10 -0.42
CA VAL A 81 -13.19 -9.21 -0.94
C VAL A 81 -12.78 -10.62 -1.32
N TYR A 82 -13.51 -11.66 -0.88
CA TYR A 82 -13.21 -13.04 -1.23
C TYR A 82 -13.92 -13.45 -2.52
N ILE A 83 -13.16 -14.01 -3.45
CA ILE A 83 -13.68 -14.49 -4.74
C ILE A 83 -13.60 -16.02 -4.76
N PRO A 84 -14.73 -16.75 -4.58
CA PRO A 84 -14.73 -18.20 -4.47
C PRO A 84 -14.05 -18.91 -5.63
N GLY A 85 -14.29 -18.46 -6.88
CA GLY A 85 -13.69 -19.05 -8.07
C GLY A 85 -12.18 -18.84 -8.21
N ARG A 86 -11.56 -18.04 -7.33
CA ARG A 86 -10.12 -17.78 -7.27
C ARG A 86 -9.49 -18.24 -5.95
N GLU A 87 -10.30 -18.73 -5.01
CA GLU A 87 -9.86 -19.14 -3.67
C GLU A 87 -9.01 -18.07 -2.99
N GLY A 88 -9.42 -16.78 -3.11
CA GLY A 88 -8.64 -15.65 -2.58
C GLY A 88 -9.24 -14.29 -2.91
N SER A 89 -8.51 -13.24 -2.57
CA SER A 89 -8.88 -11.84 -2.76
C SER A 89 -7.99 -11.15 -3.79
N LEU A 90 -8.59 -10.25 -4.61
CA LEU A 90 -7.81 -9.41 -5.51
C LEU A 90 -7.36 -8.12 -4.81
N GLN A 91 -6.23 -7.58 -5.25
CA GLN A 91 -5.68 -6.31 -4.74
C GLN A 91 -6.69 -5.15 -4.87
N ILE A 92 -7.44 -5.12 -5.96
CA ILE A 92 -8.44 -4.07 -6.20
C ILE A 92 -9.59 -4.14 -5.22
N GLU A 93 -10.05 -5.34 -4.85
CA GLU A 93 -11.11 -5.54 -3.85
C GLU A 93 -10.63 -5.11 -2.46
N MET A 94 -9.37 -5.42 -2.11
CA MET A 94 -8.77 -4.99 -0.85
C MET A 94 -8.72 -3.47 -0.72
N VAL A 95 -8.36 -2.78 -1.80
CA VAL A 95 -8.32 -1.31 -1.86
C VAL A 95 -9.72 -0.71 -1.85
N ALA A 96 -10.68 -1.31 -2.56
CA ALA A 96 -12.07 -0.86 -2.57
C ALA A 96 -12.70 -0.95 -1.18
N ALA A 97 -12.52 -2.08 -0.48
CA ALA A 97 -13.03 -2.25 0.87
C ALA A 97 -12.44 -1.23 1.88
N ALA A 98 -11.15 -0.87 1.73
CA ALA A 98 -10.55 0.18 2.56
C ALA A 98 -11.18 1.55 2.30
N ARG A 99 -11.46 1.90 1.03
CA ARG A 99 -12.15 3.16 0.67
C ARG A 99 -13.58 3.20 1.22
N GLU A 100 -14.29 2.08 1.23
CA GLU A 100 -15.63 1.99 1.84
C GLU A 100 -15.62 2.36 3.33
N GLN A 101 -14.48 2.20 4.00
CA GLN A 101 -14.26 2.61 5.39
C GLN A 101 -13.61 4.01 5.51
N ASP A 102 -13.68 4.81 4.46
CA ASP A 102 -13.09 6.16 4.40
C ASP A 102 -11.58 6.19 4.64
N LEU A 103 -10.87 5.07 4.39
CA LEU A 103 -9.43 5.01 4.48
C LEU A 103 -8.78 5.29 3.12
N LEU A 104 -7.73 6.07 3.14
CA LEU A 104 -6.89 6.35 1.99
C LEU A 104 -5.90 5.18 1.81
N ALA A 105 -6.03 4.42 0.72
CA ALA A 105 -5.18 3.28 0.43
C ALA A 105 -3.89 3.71 -0.28
N TYR A 106 -2.92 4.19 0.49
CA TYR A 106 -1.68 4.75 -0.03
C TYR A 106 -0.73 3.67 -0.55
N PRO A 107 -0.29 3.73 -1.83
CA PRO A 107 0.68 2.78 -2.38
C PRO A 107 2.09 3.10 -1.89
N LEU A 108 2.78 2.12 -1.29
CA LEU A 108 4.17 2.28 -0.94
C LEU A 108 5.07 2.15 -2.18
N LYS A 109 6.22 2.85 -2.15
CA LYS A 109 7.32 2.48 -3.04
C LYS A 109 7.73 1.04 -2.74
N GLY A 110 7.92 0.24 -3.77
CA GLY A 110 8.29 -1.18 -3.64
C GLY A 110 9.72 -1.38 -3.13
N ASN A 111 10.10 -0.80 -2.00
CA ASN A 111 11.39 -0.99 -1.35
C ASN A 111 11.26 -1.16 0.16
N ILE A 112 12.23 -1.80 0.77
CA ILE A 112 12.24 -2.13 2.20
C ILE A 112 12.28 -0.86 3.06
N GLU A 113 13.02 0.17 2.65
CA GLU A 113 13.14 1.41 3.41
C GLU A 113 11.76 2.08 3.62
N SER A 114 10.96 2.21 2.55
CA SER A 114 9.60 2.78 2.65
C SER A 114 8.70 1.95 3.57
N LEU A 115 8.78 0.62 3.50
CA LEU A 115 8.03 -0.26 4.38
C LEU A 115 8.40 -0.04 5.85
N LEU A 116 9.70 -0.02 6.16
CA LEU A 116 10.18 0.18 7.53
C LEU A 116 9.88 1.59 8.05
N THR A 117 9.91 2.60 7.17
CA THR A 117 9.58 3.99 7.51
C THR A 117 8.11 4.13 7.93
N GLU A 118 7.18 3.48 7.21
CA GLU A 118 5.76 3.47 7.62
C GLU A 118 5.57 2.76 8.97
N LEU A 119 6.22 1.62 9.15
CA LEU A 119 6.15 0.89 10.43
C LEU A 119 6.74 1.72 11.59
N ALA A 120 7.84 2.44 11.37
CA ALA A 120 8.45 3.34 12.36
C ALA A 120 7.52 4.50 12.73
N ALA A 121 6.66 4.92 11.82
CA ALA A 121 5.65 5.94 12.06
C ALA A 121 4.36 5.42 12.72
N GLY A 122 4.28 4.11 13.00
CA GLY A 122 3.11 3.48 13.61
C GLY A 122 2.03 3.07 12.62
N ASN A 123 2.33 3.04 11.32
CA ASN A 123 1.40 2.64 10.27
C ASN A 123 1.61 1.16 9.92
N PRO A 124 0.70 0.25 10.26
CA PRO A 124 0.76 -1.13 9.79
C PRO A 124 0.54 -1.17 8.27
N VAL A 125 1.23 -2.09 7.61
CA VAL A 125 1.22 -2.15 6.14
C VAL A 125 0.66 -3.48 5.67
N LEU A 126 -0.38 -3.42 4.84
CA LEU A 126 -0.89 -4.57 4.12
C LEU A 126 0.08 -4.93 2.99
N VAL A 127 0.59 -6.15 3.01
CA VAL A 127 1.53 -6.66 2.00
C VAL A 127 0.99 -7.90 1.32
N MET A 128 1.37 -8.09 0.04
CA MET A 128 1.09 -9.34 -0.68
C MET A 128 2.40 -10.07 -0.96
N GLN A 129 2.42 -11.37 -0.75
CA GLN A 129 3.55 -12.25 -1.01
C GLN A 129 3.15 -13.37 -1.95
N ASN A 130 4.08 -13.86 -2.78
CA ASN A 130 3.95 -15.17 -3.41
C ASN A 130 4.85 -16.14 -2.64
N LEU A 131 4.24 -17.03 -1.87
CA LEU A 131 4.95 -17.94 -0.97
C LEU A 131 5.62 -19.11 -1.69
N ARG A 132 5.31 -19.31 -3.01
CA ARG A 132 5.85 -20.40 -3.83
C ARG A 132 6.66 -19.87 -5.01
N PHE A 133 6.47 -20.44 -6.18
CA PHE A 133 7.24 -20.17 -7.39
C PHE A 133 6.45 -19.29 -8.36
N ASP A 134 7.11 -18.60 -9.27
CA ASP A 134 6.45 -17.76 -10.28
C ASP A 134 5.54 -18.57 -11.21
N TRP A 135 5.92 -19.80 -11.54
CA TRP A 135 5.16 -20.72 -12.38
C TRP A 135 4.06 -21.48 -11.63
N TYR A 136 4.05 -21.49 -10.30
CA TYR A 136 3.02 -22.09 -9.44
C TYR A 136 2.84 -21.21 -8.18
N PRO A 137 2.17 -20.05 -8.30
CA PRO A 137 2.08 -19.07 -7.23
C PRO A 137 1.14 -19.52 -6.11
N GLN A 138 1.49 -19.10 -4.90
CA GLN A 138 0.60 -19.12 -3.74
C GLN A 138 0.54 -17.71 -3.18
N TRP A 139 -0.49 -16.97 -3.58
CA TRP A 139 -0.71 -15.61 -3.16
C TRP A 139 -1.16 -15.57 -1.69
N HIS A 140 -0.61 -14.62 -0.94
CA HIS A 140 -0.86 -14.52 0.48
C HIS A 140 -0.81 -13.07 0.93
N TYR A 141 -1.86 -12.60 1.62
CA TYR A 141 -1.87 -11.32 2.30
C TYR A 141 -1.41 -11.47 3.74
N ALA A 142 -0.58 -10.53 4.19
CA ALA A 142 -0.14 -10.41 5.57
C ALA A 142 -0.15 -8.92 5.97
N VAL A 143 -0.16 -8.67 7.28
CA VAL A 143 -0.02 -7.32 7.83
C VAL A 143 1.35 -7.20 8.46
N ALA A 144 2.21 -6.33 7.91
CA ALA A 144 3.46 -5.96 8.55
C ALA A 144 3.14 -5.04 9.73
N ILE A 145 3.62 -5.42 10.92
CA ILE A 145 3.32 -4.75 12.18
C ILE A 145 4.58 -4.27 12.91
N GLY A 146 5.77 -4.58 12.38
CA GLY A 146 7.01 -4.16 13.00
C GLY A 146 8.23 -4.81 12.39
N TYR A 147 9.38 -4.54 12.99
CA TYR A 147 10.68 -5.08 12.58
C TYR A 147 11.69 -5.07 13.73
N ASP A 148 12.74 -5.88 13.58
CA ASP A 148 13.93 -5.84 14.42
C ASP A 148 15.18 -5.87 13.51
N LEU A 149 15.84 -4.71 13.38
CA LEU A 149 17.04 -4.53 12.56
C LEU A 149 18.29 -5.19 13.18
N ASN A 150 18.28 -5.54 14.46
CA ASN A 150 19.39 -6.26 15.08
C ASN A 150 19.37 -7.75 14.69
N ARG A 151 18.21 -8.26 14.28
CA ARG A 151 17.97 -9.64 13.87
C ARG A 151 17.69 -9.77 12.36
N ASP A 152 17.68 -8.66 11.63
CA ASP A 152 17.30 -8.58 10.21
C ASP A 152 15.94 -9.24 9.92
N VAL A 153 14.92 -8.97 10.74
CA VAL A 153 13.58 -9.54 10.59
C VAL A 153 12.50 -8.47 10.45
N LEU A 154 11.48 -8.80 9.65
CA LEU A 154 10.17 -8.17 9.63
C LEU A 154 9.23 -8.97 10.52
N ILE A 155 8.30 -8.29 11.21
CA ILE A 155 7.30 -8.90 12.06
C ILE A 155 5.94 -8.75 11.38
N LEU A 156 5.26 -9.89 11.18
CA LEU A 156 4.02 -9.98 10.41
C LEU A 156 2.92 -10.67 11.22
N HIS A 157 1.68 -10.21 11.05
CA HIS A 157 0.52 -11.06 11.27
C HIS A 157 0.25 -11.84 9.98
N SER A 158 0.36 -13.16 10.00
CA SER A 158 0.37 -13.98 8.79
C SER A 158 -0.17 -15.39 9.04
N GLY A 159 -1.26 -15.75 8.39
CA GLY A 159 -1.88 -17.06 8.56
C GLY A 159 -2.40 -17.25 9.99
N LEU A 160 -1.96 -18.33 10.63
CA LEU A 160 -2.25 -18.64 12.03
C LEU A 160 -1.23 -18.02 13.00
N ASP A 161 -0.19 -17.38 12.51
CA ASP A 161 0.92 -16.89 13.31
C ASP A 161 0.74 -15.40 13.68
N GLN A 162 0.49 -15.14 14.95
CA GLN A 162 0.57 -13.80 15.51
C GLN A 162 2.03 -13.36 15.67
N ALA A 163 2.37 -12.16 15.19
CA ALA A 163 3.71 -11.56 15.30
C ALA A 163 4.86 -12.47 14.81
N LYS A 164 4.64 -13.14 13.68
CA LYS A 164 5.64 -14.01 13.03
C LYS A 164 6.86 -13.20 12.60
N SER A 165 8.04 -13.59 13.10
CA SER A 165 9.32 -13.06 12.61
C SER A 165 9.73 -13.76 11.31
N GLN A 166 9.96 -12.97 10.25
CA GLN A 166 10.45 -13.44 8.96
C GLN A 166 11.71 -12.66 8.59
N SER A 167 12.79 -13.34 8.17
CA SER A 167 14.01 -12.62 7.76
C SER A 167 13.70 -11.66 6.59
N LEU A 168 14.30 -10.48 6.60
CA LEU A 168 14.13 -9.47 5.53
C LEU A 168 14.48 -10.05 4.15
N THR A 169 15.48 -10.94 4.09
CA THR A 169 15.86 -11.64 2.85
C THR A 169 14.72 -12.51 2.32
N VAL A 170 14.15 -13.39 3.15
CA VAL A 170 13.04 -14.28 2.74
C VAL A 170 11.80 -13.48 2.39
N PHE A 171 11.44 -12.47 3.21
CA PHE A 171 10.34 -11.57 2.91
C PHE A 171 10.52 -10.89 1.57
N THR A 172 11.69 -10.30 1.31
CA THR A 172 11.96 -9.57 0.06
C THR A 172 11.83 -10.49 -1.16
N HIS A 173 12.27 -11.75 -1.06
CA HIS A 173 12.09 -12.72 -2.15
C HIS A 173 10.62 -13.02 -2.44
N THR A 174 9.82 -13.29 -1.41
CA THR A 174 8.39 -13.58 -1.58
C THR A 174 7.61 -12.35 -2.03
N TRP A 175 7.99 -11.18 -1.55
CA TRP A 175 7.40 -9.89 -1.92
C TRP A 175 7.76 -9.47 -3.34
N ASN A 176 9.01 -9.70 -3.78
CA ASN A 176 9.44 -9.45 -5.17
C ASN A 176 8.58 -10.24 -6.18
N ARG A 177 8.24 -11.50 -5.86
CA ARG A 177 7.35 -12.32 -6.70
C ARG A 177 5.89 -11.85 -6.71
N ALA A 178 5.54 -10.90 -5.86
CA ALA A 178 4.23 -10.24 -5.79
C ALA A 178 4.31 -8.77 -6.21
N ASP A 179 5.24 -8.42 -7.13
CA ASP A 179 5.50 -7.07 -7.64
C ASP A 179 5.68 -6.04 -6.53
N ARG A 180 6.13 -6.47 -5.36
CA ARG A 180 6.32 -5.65 -4.15
C ARG A 180 5.07 -4.87 -3.76
N TRP A 181 3.90 -5.46 -3.98
CA TRP A 181 2.65 -4.80 -3.63
C TRP A 181 2.54 -4.58 -2.13
N ALA A 182 2.30 -3.33 -1.74
CA ALA A 182 2.09 -2.90 -0.37
C ALA A 182 1.18 -1.68 -0.30
N ARG A 183 0.35 -1.58 0.75
CA ARG A 183 -0.54 -0.45 1.01
C ARG A 183 -0.52 -0.08 2.49
N ALA A 184 -0.29 1.19 2.78
CA ALA A 184 -0.65 1.78 4.06
C ALA A 184 -2.09 2.28 3.96
N MET A 185 -2.96 1.80 4.84
CA MET A 185 -4.34 2.27 4.95
C MET A 185 -4.34 3.40 5.98
N ILE A 186 -4.53 4.65 5.52
CA ILE A 186 -4.32 5.85 6.34
C ILE A 186 -5.64 6.61 6.48
N ARG A 187 -5.89 7.19 7.65
CA ARG A 187 -7.00 8.13 7.80
C ARG A 187 -6.76 9.37 6.95
N PRO A 188 -7.78 9.95 6.29
CA PRO A 188 -7.61 11.12 5.43
C PRO A 188 -7.04 12.37 6.12
N THR A 189 -7.14 12.42 7.46
CA THR A 189 -6.57 13.49 8.30
C THR A 189 -5.08 13.30 8.61
N GLN A 190 -4.46 12.25 8.08
CA GLN A 190 -3.05 11.91 8.32
C GLN A 190 -2.31 11.77 7.00
N LEU A 191 -1.00 12.01 7.05
CA LEU A 191 -0.10 11.71 5.94
C LEU A 191 0.67 10.43 6.22
N PRO A 192 0.85 9.56 5.21
CA PRO A 192 1.85 8.50 5.29
C PRO A 192 3.23 9.09 5.60
N ALA A 193 4.07 8.38 6.33
CA ALA A 193 5.44 8.82 6.60
C ALA A 193 6.27 8.96 5.31
N THR A 194 5.94 8.16 4.30
CA THR A 194 6.57 8.17 2.97
C THR A 194 5.76 8.96 1.93
N ALA A 195 4.89 9.89 2.38
CA ALA A 195 3.98 10.61 1.50
C ALA A 195 4.72 11.39 0.41
N GLU A 196 4.30 11.13 -0.84
CA GLU A 196 4.68 11.91 -2.01
C GLU A 196 3.41 12.53 -2.64
N PRO A 197 3.46 13.77 -3.13
CA PRO A 197 2.28 14.50 -3.61
C PRO A 197 1.44 13.67 -4.59
N LEU A 198 2.04 13.22 -5.69
CA LEU A 198 1.33 12.49 -6.75
C LEU A 198 0.64 11.21 -6.25
N ALA A 199 1.35 10.40 -5.46
CA ALA A 199 0.82 9.13 -4.95
C ALA A 199 -0.31 9.35 -3.94
N TYR A 200 -0.16 10.35 -3.07
CA TYR A 200 -1.17 10.73 -2.10
C TYR A 200 -2.43 11.30 -2.76
N LEU A 201 -2.26 12.26 -3.68
CA LEU A 201 -3.38 12.89 -4.38
C LEU A 201 -4.15 11.92 -5.27
N LYS A 202 -3.46 10.93 -5.86
CA LYS A 202 -4.13 9.87 -6.59
C LYS A 202 -5.03 9.04 -5.67
N ALA A 203 -4.55 8.70 -4.48
CA ALA A 203 -5.36 7.96 -3.49
C ALA A 203 -6.51 8.83 -2.93
N ALA A 204 -6.34 10.14 -2.81
CA ALA A 204 -7.42 11.09 -2.46
C ALA A 204 -8.47 11.20 -3.58
N ALA A 205 -8.04 11.29 -4.84
CA ALA A 205 -8.94 11.30 -5.99
C ALA A 205 -9.73 9.99 -6.13
N ASP A 206 -9.16 8.87 -5.74
CA ASP A 206 -9.88 7.60 -5.69
C ASP A 206 -11.04 7.62 -4.65
N LEU A 207 -10.88 8.30 -3.52
CA LEU A 207 -11.99 8.55 -2.56
C LEU A 207 -13.07 9.45 -3.18
N GLU A 208 -12.67 10.54 -3.84
CA GLU A 208 -13.57 11.44 -4.55
C GLU A 208 -14.40 10.69 -5.59
N GLN A 209 -13.75 9.93 -6.49
CA GLN A 209 -14.39 9.17 -7.57
C GLN A 209 -15.36 8.10 -7.07
N THR A 210 -15.14 7.57 -5.88
CA THR A 210 -16.03 6.58 -5.25
C THR A 210 -17.11 7.21 -4.36
N GLY A 211 -17.26 8.55 -4.40
CA GLY A 211 -18.30 9.28 -3.68
C GLY A 211 -18.04 9.43 -2.17
N ARG A 212 -16.81 9.15 -1.71
CA ARG A 212 -16.41 9.34 -0.30
C ARG A 212 -15.97 10.78 -0.08
N LEU A 213 -16.90 11.73 -0.32
CA LEU A 213 -16.60 13.16 -0.44
C LEU A 213 -16.05 13.78 0.85
N GLU A 214 -16.53 13.36 2.02
CA GLU A 214 -16.01 13.81 3.32
C GLU A 214 -14.55 13.42 3.51
N ALA A 215 -14.24 12.17 3.22
CA ALA A 215 -12.88 11.63 3.32
C ALA A 215 -11.94 12.28 2.29
N ALA A 216 -12.42 12.50 1.07
CA ALA A 216 -11.67 13.18 0.00
C ALA A 216 -11.38 14.64 0.37
N GLU A 217 -12.39 15.40 0.88
CA GLU A 217 -12.17 16.76 1.38
C GLU A 217 -11.06 16.82 2.43
N GLN A 218 -11.14 15.92 3.43
CA GLN A 218 -10.11 15.84 4.47
C GLN A 218 -8.73 15.53 3.89
N ALA A 219 -8.64 14.58 2.96
CA ALA A 219 -7.39 14.22 2.32
C ALA A 219 -6.77 15.39 1.53
N TYR A 220 -7.57 16.12 0.74
CA TYR A 220 -7.06 17.29 0.02
C TYR A 220 -6.64 18.43 0.95
N ARG A 221 -7.38 18.69 2.04
CA ARG A 221 -6.98 19.67 3.06
C ARG A 221 -5.69 19.25 3.75
N THR A 222 -5.53 17.97 4.07
CA THR A 222 -4.30 17.42 4.64
C THR A 222 -3.12 17.56 3.67
N ALA A 223 -3.35 17.33 2.37
CA ALA A 223 -2.35 17.57 1.34
C ALA A 223 -1.90 19.03 1.29
N LEU A 224 -2.85 19.99 1.29
CA LEU A 224 -2.56 21.42 1.23
C LEU A 224 -1.84 21.94 2.49
N MET A 225 -2.04 21.32 3.67
CA MET A 225 -1.24 21.65 4.85
C MET A 225 0.25 21.29 4.67
N LYS A 226 0.54 20.23 3.90
CA LYS A 226 1.92 19.76 3.66
C LYS A 226 2.52 20.38 2.40
N TRP A 227 1.70 20.53 1.37
CA TRP A 227 2.07 21.04 0.04
C TRP A 227 1.11 22.17 -0.34
N PRO A 228 1.27 23.37 0.24
CA PRO A 228 0.33 24.49 0.04
C PRO A 228 0.22 24.94 -1.42
N ASP A 229 1.34 24.80 -2.15
CA ASP A 229 1.45 25.23 -3.56
C ASP A 229 1.10 24.11 -4.57
N GLU A 230 0.43 23.02 -4.11
CA GLU A 230 0.10 21.89 -5.00
C GLU A 230 -1.25 22.14 -5.73
N PRO A 231 -1.24 22.47 -7.03
CA PRO A 231 -2.44 22.86 -7.75
C PRO A 231 -3.47 21.73 -7.85
N THR A 232 -3.02 20.47 -7.96
CA THR A 232 -3.91 19.31 -8.05
C THR A 232 -4.69 19.11 -6.74
N ALA A 233 -4.07 19.37 -5.59
CA ALA A 233 -4.74 19.28 -4.29
C ALA A 233 -5.85 20.35 -4.17
N ARG A 234 -5.55 21.60 -4.54
CA ARG A 234 -6.51 22.70 -4.51
C ARG A 234 -7.65 22.48 -5.50
N PHE A 235 -7.34 22.01 -6.71
CA PHE A 235 -8.34 21.65 -7.70
C PHE A 235 -9.27 20.53 -7.19
N GLY A 236 -8.73 19.45 -6.63
CA GLY A 236 -9.52 18.36 -6.04
C GLY A 236 -10.40 18.84 -4.88
N LEU A 237 -9.86 19.70 -4.01
CA LEU A 237 -10.66 20.31 -2.94
C LEU A 237 -11.84 21.12 -3.49
N GLY A 238 -11.62 21.96 -4.49
CA GLY A 238 -12.68 22.71 -5.16
C GLY A 238 -13.75 21.80 -5.76
N ASN A 239 -13.36 20.72 -6.44
CA ASN A 239 -14.30 19.75 -7.02
C ASN A 239 -15.15 19.06 -5.93
N VAL A 240 -14.53 18.61 -4.85
CA VAL A 240 -15.24 17.96 -3.75
C VAL A 240 -16.20 18.93 -3.05
N LEU A 241 -15.79 20.17 -2.79
CA LEU A 241 -16.66 21.20 -2.22
C LEU A 241 -17.86 21.47 -3.13
N TRP A 242 -17.62 21.54 -4.44
CA TRP A 242 -18.71 21.70 -5.43
C TRP A 242 -19.69 20.53 -5.38
N ALA A 243 -19.18 19.30 -5.39
CA ALA A 243 -20.00 18.08 -5.31
C ALA A 243 -20.81 18.00 -4.00
N LYS A 244 -20.31 18.57 -2.92
CA LYS A 244 -21.00 18.67 -1.61
C LYS A 244 -22.00 19.82 -1.54
N GLY A 245 -22.15 20.63 -2.61
CA GLY A 245 -23.04 21.78 -2.63
C GLY A 245 -22.50 23.05 -1.96
N LYS A 246 -21.23 23.05 -1.49
CA LYS A 246 -20.52 24.21 -0.92
C LYS A 246 -19.94 25.08 -2.03
N ARG A 247 -20.82 25.61 -2.87
CA ARG A 247 -20.45 26.22 -4.15
C ARG A 247 -19.60 27.48 -4.03
N GLU A 248 -19.90 28.37 -3.07
CA GLU A 248 -19.13 29.56 -2.80
C GLU A 248 -17.72 29.27 -2.35
N GLU A 249 -17.55 28.24 -1.44
CA GLU A 249 -16.24 27.78 -1.02
C GLU A 249 -15.46 27.19 -2.21
N ALA A 250 -16.11 26.39 -3.05
CA ALA A 250 -15.49 25.80 -4.24
C ALA A 250 -14.97 26.85 -5.21
N VAL A 251 -15.79 27.89 -5.51
CA VAL A 251 -15.39 29.04 -6.36
C VAL A 251 -14.21 29.78 -5.72
N GLY A 252 -14.19 29.92 -4.40
CA GLY A 252 -13.05 30.48 -3.67
C GLY A 252 -11.76 29.72 -3.90
N GLU A 253 -11.79 28.38 -3.81
CA GLU A 253 -10.61 27.52 -4.08
C GLU A 253 -10.18 27.60 -5.56
N PHE A 254 -11.11 27.59 -6.51
CA PHE A 254 -10.78 27.75 -7.93
C PHE A 254 -10.21 29.14 -8.25
N ARG A 255 -10.70 30.21 -7.59
CA ARG A 255 -10.13 31.55 -7.74
C ARG A 255 -8.68 31.56 -7.27
N THR A 256 -8.43 31.10 -6.04
CA THR A 256 -7.06 31.01 -5.49
C THR A 256 -6.15 30.20 -6.42
N LEU A 257 -6.64 29.06 -6.94
CA LEU A 257 -5.91 28.24 -7.88
C LEU A 257 -5.53 29.02 -9.16
N THR A 258 -6.44 29.83 -9.73
CA THR A 258 -6.15 30.59 -10.96
C THR A 258 -5.22 31.78 -10.72
N GLU A 259 -5.22 32.33 -9.50
CA GLU A 259 -4.32 33.42 -9.09
C GLU A 259 -2.88 32.88 -8.84
N GLU A 260 -2.74 31.74 -8.17
CA GLU A 260 -1.46 31.14 -7.83
C GLU A 260 -0.85 30.34 -9.00
N HIS A 261 -1.70 29.69 -9.81
CA HIS A 261 -1.31 28.82 -10.92
C HIS A 261 -2.08 29.18 -12.21
N PRO A 262 -1.80 30.34 -12.83
CA PRO A 262 -2.52 30.81 -14.02
C PRO A 262 -2.41 29.88 -15.24
N GLU A 263 -1.39 29.02 -15.26
CA GLU A 263 -1.19 28.00 -16.29
C GLU A 263 -2.09 26.75 -16.10
N PHE A 264 -2.73 26.58 -14.94
CA PHE A 264 -3.56 25.41 -14.66
C PHE A 264 -4.96 25.55 -15.29
N GLY A 265 -5.08 25.21 -16.56
CA GLY A 265 -6.29 25.37 -17.37
C GLY A 265 -7.58 24.82 -16.78
N PRO A 266 -7.61 23.61 -16.16
CA PRO A 266 -8.82 23.09 -15.51
C PRO A 266 -9.38 24.00 -14.41
N GLY A 267 -8.52 24.68 -13.66
CA GLY A 267 -8.92 25.64 -12.62
C GLY A 267 -9.73 26.81 -13.20
N TRP A 268 -9.29 27.38 -14.32
CA TRP A 268 -10.00 28.46 -15.04
C TRP A 268 -11.37 28.02 -15.52
N ASN A 269 -11.51 26.79 -16.03
CA ASN A 269 -12.79 26.29 -16.51
C ASN A 269 -13.81 26.25 -15.38
N ASN A 270 -13.43 25.63 -14.25
CA ASN A 270 -14.31 25.48 -13.10
C ASN A 270 -14.60 26.84 -12.42
N TYR A 271 -13.62 27.75 -12.39
CA TYR A 271 -13.81 29.10 -11.86
C TYR A 271 -14.86 29.90 -12.66
N ARG A 272 -14.74 29.94 -14.00
CA ARG A 272 -15.68 30.65 -14.89
C ARG A 272 -17.08 30.05 -14.82
N GLU A 273 -17.18 28.72 -14.83
CA GLU A 273 -18.46 28.04 -14.73
C GLU A 273 -19.11 28.34 -13.37
N GLY A 274 -18.36 28.24 -12.30
CA GLY A 274 -18.85 28.47 -10.94
C GLY A 274 -19.32 29.91 -10.74
N THR A 275 -18.54 30.91 -11.16
CA THR A 275 -18.95 32.34 -11.08
C THR A 275 -20.18 32.63 -11.90
N SER A 276 -20.27 32.08 -13.13
CA SER A 276 -21.47 32.24 -13.98
C SER A 276 -22.73 31.65 -13.32
N LEU A 277 -22.64 30.48 -12.71
CA LEU A 277 -23.77 29.81 -12.04
C LEU A 277 -24.22 30.52 -10.75
N LEU A 278 -23.30 31.20 -10.07
CA LEU A 278 -23.59 31.95 -8.84
C LEU A 278 -23.93 33.43 -9.09
N GLY A 279 -23.81 33.92 -10.34
CA GLY A 279 -24.04 35.32 -10.70
C GLY A 279 -22.99 36.28 -10.12
N LEU A 280 -21.74 35.83 -9.97
CA LEU A 280 -20.59 36.55 -9.42
C LEU A 280 -19.74 37.20 -10.52
#